data_e8db2b38b9311acef4c81f2700a1041b
#
_entry.id   e8db2b38b9311acef4c81f2700a1041b
#
_cell.length_a   1.000
_cell.length_b   1.000
_cell.length_c   1.000
_cell.angle_alpha   90.00
_cell.angle_beta   90.00
_cell.angle_gamma   90.00
#
_symmetry.space_group_name_H-M   'P 1'
#
loop_
_entity.id
_entity.type
_entity.pdbx_description
1 polymer ?
#
loop_
_entity_poly.entity_id
_entity_poly.type
_entity_poly.pdbx_seq_one_letter_code
_entity_poly.pdbx_strand_id
1 'polypeptide(L)'
;ECVELRQGPDVRQPFDALVLPGGESTVQAKLLRELGMIDELHRRIADGIPVMGTCAGLILLAQTVEEGIPAAGDPTAEVVGGAVAPGAFGTLPVTVRRNAYGRQLGSFHAKAPFSGIEGDVPMTFIRAPYIAEVHEGATPLATVDGRIVAVRAGNQLGVAFHPELDDDLRIHELFVSLIG
;
A
#
# COMPACT_ATOMS: atom_id res chain seq x y z
N GLU A 1 1.39 21.58 -2.96
CA GLU A 1 0.73 21.79 -1.65
C GLU A 1 0.10 20.49 -1.18
N CYS A 2 0.25 20.12 0.11
CA CYS A 2 -0.39 18.94 0.69
C CYS A 2 -1.53 19.38 1.62
N VAL A 3 -2.66 18.70 1.51
CA VAL A 3 -3.84 18.90 2.35
C VAL A 3 -4.19 17.58 3.04
N GLU A 4 -4.45 17.62 4.35
CA GLU A 4 -4.89 16.45 5.08
C GLU A 4 -6.42 16.30 4.97
N LEU A 5 -6.86 15.11 4.55
CA LEU A 5 -8.28 14.77 4.51
C LEU A 5 -8.64 14.04 5.82
N ARG A 6 -9.43 14.67 6.69
CA ARG A 6 -9.76 14.16 8.03
C ARG A 6 -11.24 13.81 8.21
N GLN A 7 -12.11 14.28 7.32
CA GLN A 7 -13.56 14.12 7.46
C GLN A 7 -14.26 14.19 6.09
N GLY A 8 -15.53 13.77 6.04
CA GLY A 8 -16.30 13.70 4.80
C GLY A 8 -16.35 14.96 3.94
N PRO A 9 -16.45 16.19 4.48
CA PRO A 9 -16.37 17.40 3.66
C PRO A 9 -15.03 17.58 2.94
N ASP A 10 -13.91 17.12 3.53
CA ASP A 10 -12.57 17.33 2.97
C ASP A 10 -12.37 16.63 1.64
N VAL A 11 -12.98 15.46 1.45
CA VAL A 11 -12.87 14.70 0.18
C VAL A 11 -13.64 15.32 -0.98
N ARG A 12 -14.47 16.34 -0.72
CA ARG A 12 -15.25 17.03 -1.76
C ARG A 12 -14.49 18.19 -2.40
N GLN A 13 -13.46 18.71 -1.72
CA GLN A 13 -12.61 19.75 -2.31
C GLN A 13 -11.75 19.20 -3.46
N PRO A 14 -11.31 20.06 -4.40
CA PRO A 14 -10.43 19.61 -5.48
C PRO A 14 -9.05 19.23 -4.94
N PHE A 15 -8.50 18.14 -5.45
CA PHE A 15 -7.10 17.73 -5.29
C PHE A 15 -6.68 16.88 -6.50
N ASP A 16 -5.42 16.92 -6.86
CA ASP A 16 -4.89 16.36 -8.09
C ASP A 16 -4.34 14.94 -7.91
N ALA A 17 -4.05 14.53 -6.68
CA ALA A 17 -3.54 13.20 -6.34
C ALA A 17 -3.89 12.84 -4.89
N LEU A 18 -3.83 11.56 -4.57
CA LEU A 18 -4.15 11.03 -3.24
C LEU A 18 -2.99 10.19 -2.70
N VAL A 19 -2.63 10.39 -1.44
CA VAL A 19 -1.72 9.50 -0.70
C VAL A 19 -2.51 8.82 0.41
N LEU A 20 -2.45 7.49 0.42
CA LEU A 20 -2.97 6.65 1.51
C LEU A 20 -1.77 6.18 2.35
N PRO A 21 -1.56 6.75 3.54
CA PRO A 21 -0.36 6.51 4.34
C PRO A 21 -0.37 5.14 5.01
N GLY A 22 0.79 4.78 5.56
CA GLY A 22 0.94 3.65 6.48
C GLY A 22 0.08 3.80 7.74
N GLY A 23 0.01 2.73 8.53
CA GLY A 23 -0.77 2.66 9.76
C GLY A 23 -1.44 1.30 9.95
N GLU A 24 -2.62 1.27 10.56
CA GLU A 24 -3.42 0.05 10.72
C GLU A 24 -4.59 0.06 9.72
N SER A 25 -4.53 -0.82 8.72
CA SER A 25 -5.45 -0.81 7.58
C SER A 25 -6.91 -1.07 7.94
N THR A 26 -7.18 -1.89 8.97
CA THR A 26 -8.55 -2.19 9.42
C THR A 26 -9.19 -0.97 10.07
N VAL A 27 -8.42 -0.25 10.92
CA VAL A 27 -8.87 1.00 11.55
C VAL A 27 -9.06 2.08 10.49
N GLN A 28 -8.13 2.24 9.56
CA GLN A 28 -8.26 3.20 8.46
C GLN A 28 -9.51 2.93 7.62
N ALA A 29 -9.74 1.67 7.22
CA ALA A 29 -10.94 1.30 6.45
C ALA A 29 -12.23 1.58 7.22
N LYS A 30 -12.25 1.31 8.54
CA LYS A 30 -13.39 1.62 9.42
C LYS A 30 -13.65 3.12 9.47
N LEU A 31 -12.62 3.92 9.74
CA LEU A 31 -12.76 5.39 9.84
C LEU A 31 -13.19 6.01 8.51
N LEU A 32 -12.63 5.56 7.38
CA LEU A 32 -13.05 6.04 6.05
C LEU A 32 -14.54 5.81 5.80
N ARG A 33 -15.10 4.69 6.27
CA ARG A 33 -16.55 4.42 6.18
C ARG A 33 -17.36 5.28 7.14
N GLU A 34 -16.97 5.32 8.41
CA GLU A 34 -17.70 6.07 9.46
C GLU A 34 -17.73 7.57 9.19
N LEU A 35 -16.66 8.12 8.59
CA LEU A 35 -16.55 9.52 8.22
C LEU A 35 -17.17 9.84 6.84
N GLY A 36 -17.74 8.84 6.14
CA GLY A 36 -18.37 9.02 4.84
C GLY A 36 -17.40 9.44 3.72
N MET A 37 -16.14 9.01 3.82
CA MET A 37 -15.08 9.37 2.86
C MET A 37 -14.88 8.32 1.78
N ILE A 38 -15.19 7.06 2.06
CA ILE A 38 -14.77 5.93 1.24
C ILE A 38 -15.35 5.95 -0.17
N ASP A 39 -16.64 6.26 -0.33
CA ASP A 39 -17.33 6.18 -1.62
C ASP A 39 -16.80 7.26 -2.59
N GLU A 40 -16.59 8.47 -2.09
CA GLU A 40 -16.05 9.57 -2.93
C GLU A 40 -14.58 9.31 -3.30
N LEU A 41 -13.76 8.83 -2.37
CA LEU A 41 -12.38 8.47 -2.68
C LEU A 41 -12.31 7.30 -3.65
N HIS A 42 -13.13 6.26 -3.46
CA HIS A 42 -13.22 5.13 -4.39
C HIS A 42 -13.59 5.59 -5.80
N ARG A 43 -14.60 6.46 -5.91
CA ARG A 43 -15.03 7.03 -7.20
C ARG A 43 -13.87 7.77 -7.88
N ARG A 44 -13.16 8.64 -7.16
CA ARG A 44 -12.02 9.39 -7.71
C ARG A 44 -10.88 8.49 -8.17
N ILE A 45 -10.56 7.44 -7.40
CA ILE A 45 -9.55 6.46 -7.79
C ILE A 45 -9.98 5.73 -9.06
N ALA A 46 -11.26 5.31 -9.15
CA ALA A 46 -11.81 4.66 -10.33
C ALA A 46 -11.84 5.59 -11.55
N ASP A 47 -12.07 6.90 -11.34
CA ASP A 47 -12.00 7.94 -12.37
C ASP A 47 -10.56 8.26 -12.82
N GLY A 48 -9.55 7.64 -12.17
CA GLY A 48 -8.14 7.70 -12.62
C GLY A 48 -7.28 8.76 -11.93
N ILE A 49 -7.70 9.31 -10.78
CA ILE A 49 -6.81 10.18 -10.00
C ILE A 49 -5.54 9.42 -9.61
N PRO A 50 -4.34 10.01 -9.73
CA PRO A 50 -3.14 9.39 -9.22
C PRO A 50 -3.23 9.08 -7.72
N VAL A 51 -2.90 7.84 -7.35
CA VAL A 51 -2.92 7.43 -5.93
C VAL A 51 -1.66 6.64 -5.58
N MET A 52 -1.07 6.97 -4.43
CA MET A 52 0.01 6.20 -3.82
C MET A 52 -0.46 5.61 -2.49
N GLY A 53 -0.34 4.28 -2.35
CA GLY A 53 -0.57 3.58 -1.09
C GLY A 53 0.75 3.06 -0.50
N THR A 54 1.10 3.47 0.73
CA THR A 54 2.28 2.99 1.45
C THR A 54 1.86 2.05 2.58
N CYS A 55 2.49 0.90 2.72
CA CYS A 55 2.24 -0.09 3.79
C CYS A 55 0.74 -0.41 3.94
N ALA A 56 0.04 0.17 4.93
CA ALA A 56 -1.41 0.02 5.10
C ALA A 56 -2.21 0.56 3.90
N GLY A 57 -1.77 1.64 3.27
CA GLY A 57 -2.38 2.20 2.07
C GLY A 57 -2.36 1.22 0.89
N LEU A 58 -1.27 0.46 0.72
CA LEU A 58 -1.22 -0.64 -0.25
C LEU A 58 -2.31 -1.69 0.04
N ILE A 59 -2.50 -2.06 1.31
CA ILE A 59 -3.53 -3.01 1.72
C ILE A 59 -4.93 -2.47 1.41
N LEU A 60 -5.18 -1.18 1.62
CA LEU A 60 -6.48 -0.56 1.30
C LEU A 60 -6.79 -0.59 -0.20
N LEU A 61 -5.78 -0.41 -1.05
CA LEU A 61 -5.94 -0.41 -2.51
C LEU A 61 -6.08 -1.82 -3.09
N ALA A 62 -5.47 -2.84 -2.48
CA ALA A 62 -5.37 -4.19 -3.02
C ALA A 62 -6.75 -4.79 -3.38
N GLN A 63 -6.83 -5.45 -4.52
CA GLN A 63 -8.02 -6.19 -4.95
C GLN A 63 -8.31 -7.35 -4.00
N THR A 64 -7.26 -7.99 -3.49
CA THR A 64 -7.37 -9.13 -2.57
C THR A 64 -6.36 -8.97 -1.43
N VAL A 65 -6.81 -9.25 -0.21
CA VAL A 65 -5.99 -9.24 1.00
C VAL A 65 -6.06 -10.60 1.67
N GLU A 66 -4.89 -11.20 1.93
CA GLU A 66 -4.74 -12.44 2.68
C GLU A 66 -4.15 -12.15 4.06
N GLU A 67 -4.67 -12.83 5.08
CA GLU A 67 -4.01 -12.83 6.39
C GLU A 67 -2.71 -13.64 6.32
N GLY A 68 -1.64 -13.11 6.92
CA GLY A 68 -0.36 -13.81 7.01
C GLY A 68 -0.50 -15.08 7.85
N ILE A 69 0.19 -16.14 7.44
CA ILE A 69 0.31 -17.36 8.26
C ILE A 69 1.23 -17.01 9.43
N PRO A 70 0.85 -17.29 10.69
CA PRO A 70 1.74 -17.12 11.83
C PRO A 70 3.04 -17.89 11.62
N ALA A 71 4.17 -17.30 12.03
CA ALA A 71 5.45 -17.99 11.93
C ALA A 71 5.38 -19.33 12.67
N ALA A 72 5.89 -20.39 12.07
CA ALA A 72 5.94 -21.72 12.69
C ALA A 72 6.63 -21.62 14.07
N GLY A 73 5.92 -22.01 15.14
CA GLY A 73 6.44 -21.97 16.52
C GLY A 73 5.80 -20.92 17.43
N ASP A 74 4.81 -20.15 16.98
CA ASP A 74 4.02 -19.30 17.87
C ASP A 74 2.82 -20.11 18.43
N PRO A 75 2.82 -20.52 19.72
CA PRO A 75 1.74 -21.32 20.32
C PRO A 75 0.43 -20.54 20.48
N THR A 76 0.43 -19.23 20.24
CA THR A 76 -0.76 -18.36 20.34
C THR A 76 -1.39 -18.07 18.98
N ALA A 77 -0.78 -18.58 17.92
CA ALA A 77 -1.28 -18.40 16.57
C ALA A 77 -2.44 -19.37 16.34
N GLU A 78 -3.67 -18.87 16.46
CA GLU A 78 -4.81 -19.58 15.88
C GLU A 78 -4.56 -19.72 14.36
N VAL A 79 -4.55 -20.94 13.87
CA VAL A 79 -4.56 -21.26 12.44
C VAL A 79 -5.95 -20.89 11.92
N VAL A 80 -6.18 -19.63 11.71
CA VAL A 80 -7.32 -19.19 10.92
C VAL A 80 -6.89 -19.41 9.47
N GLY A 81 -7.51 -20.37 8.82
CA GLY A 81 -7.36 -20.56 7.37
C GLY A 81 -7.57 -19.21 6.72
N GLY A 82 -6.56 -18.74 5.97
CA GLY A 82 -6.42 -17.34 5.57
C GLY A 82 -7.71 -16.76 5.04
N ALA A 83 -8.31 -15.87 5.79
CA ALA A 83 -9.48 -15.14 5.34
C ALA A 83 -9.03 -14.26 4.17
N VAL A 84 -9.60 -14.53 3.01
CA VAL A 84 -9.40 -13.71 1.80
C VAL A 84 -10.51 -12.69 1.77
N ALA A 85 -10.16 -11.41 1.76
CA ALA A 85 -11.12 -10.31 1.69
C ALA A 85 -10.65 -9.26 0.68
N PRO A 86 -11.56 -8.49 0.07
CA PRO A 86 -11.15 -7.33 -0.74
C PRO A 86 -10.54 -6.26 0.17
N GLY A 87 -9.59 -5.49 -0.36
CA GLY A 87 -9.16 -4.23 0.23
C GLY A 87 -10.32 -3.23 0.32
N ALA A 88 -10.16 -2.17 1.08
CA ALA A 88 -11.22 -1.19 1.28
C ALA A 88 -11.66 -0.52 -0.03
N PHE A 89 -10.72 -0.29 -0.94
CA PHE A 89 -10.97 0.24 -2.29
C PHE A 89 -11.00 -0.86 -3.35
N GLY A 90 -10.10 -1.86 -3.28
CA GLY A 90 -10.08 -2.99 -4.21
C GLY A 90 -9.73 -2.62 -5.66
N THR A 91 -9.04 -1.50 -5.88
CA THR A 91 -8.79 -0.93 -7.22
C THR A 91 -7.44 -1.32 -7.81
N LEU A 92 -6.46 -1.72 -6.98
CA LEU A 92 -5.14 -2.15 -7.42
C LEU A 92 -5.15 -3.66 -7.66
N PRO A 93 -4.87 -4.15 -8.88
CA PRO A 93 -5.00 -5.57 -9.23
C PRO A 93 -3.83 -6.42 -8.69
N VAL A 94 -3.82 -6.62 -7.39
CA VAL A 94 -2.85 -7.44 -6.65
C VAL A 94 -3.51 -8.19 -5.50
N THR A 95 -2.88 -9.30 -5.11
CA THR A 95 -3.12 -9.95 -3.81
C THR A 95 -2.01 -9.55 -2.85
N VAL A 96 -2.37 -8.96 -1.74
CA VAL A 96 -1.45 -8.53 -0.68
C VAL A 96 -1.58 -9.44 0.53
N ARG A 97 -0.44 -9.88 1.08
CA ARG A 97 -0.39 -10.65 2.34
C ARG A 97 0.03 -9.75 3.49
N ARG A 98 -0.83 -9.68 4.52
CA ARG A 98 -0.57 -8.93 5.77
C ARG A 98 0.36 -9.71 6.70
N ASN A 99 0.99 -9.01 7.65
CA ASN A 99 1.79 -9.59 8.74
C ASN A 99 2.85 -10.61 8.28
N ALA A 100 3.42 -10.41 7.13
CA ALA A 100 4.18 -11.40 6.38
C ALA A 100 5.59 -11.70 6.91
N TYR A 101 6.14 -10.83 7.76
CA TYR A 101 7.52 -10.95 8.27
C TYR A 101 7.60 -11.49 9.71
N GLY A 102 6.46 -11.88 10.32
CA GLY A 102 6.43 -12.42 11.68
C GLY A 102 6.85 -11.42 12.77
N ARG A 103 6.82 -11.85 14.04
CA ARG A 103 7.16 -10.97 15.17
C ARG A 103 8.66 -10.63 15.28
N GLN A 104 9.56 -11.46 14.73
CA GLN A 104 11.01 -11.27 14.87
C GLN A 104 11.61 -10.24 13.89
N LEU A 105 10.94 -9.93 12.78
CA LEU A 105 11.38 -8.94 11.80
C LEU A 105 10.36 -7.78 11.75
N GLY A 106 10.13 -7.15 12.90
CA GLY A 106 9.16 -6.06 13.03
C GLY A 106 9.51 -4.83 12.18
N SER A 107 10.81 -4.56 11.98
CA SER A 107 11.30 -3.45 11.15
C SER A 107 12.69 -3.78 10.60
N PHE A 108 12.94 -3.43 9.36
CA PHE A 108 14.26 -3.57 8.72
C PHE A 108 14.42 -2.54 7.60
N HIS A 109 15.67 -2.35 7.17
CA HIS A 109 16.02 -1.51 6.04
C HIS A 109 16.60 -2.38 4.93
N ALA A 110 16.28 -2.04 3.69
CA ALA A 110 16.87 -2.65 2.50
C ALA A 110 17.22 -1.57 1.48
N LYS A 111 18.08 -1.95 0.52
CA LYS A 111 18.28 -1.19 -0.71
C LYS A 111 18.12 -2.15 -1.87
N ALA A 112 17.35 -1.77 -2.86
CA ALA A 112 17.10 -2.61 -4.03
C ALA A 112 16.82 -1.77 -5.26
N PRO A 113 17.03 -2.33 -6.47
CA PRO A 113 16.61 -1.71 -7.72
C PRO A 113 15.09 -1.46 -7.72
N PHE A 114 14.70 -0.32 -8.27
CA PHE A 114 13.32 0.05 -8.47
C PHE A 114 13.10 0.40 -9.96
N SER A 115 12.16 -0.25 -10.61
CA SER A 115 11.91 -0.02 -12.04
C SER A 115 11.50 1.43 -12.30
N GLY A 116 12.20 2.09 -13.24
CA GLY A 116 12.00 3.50 -13.56
C GLY A 116 12.82 4.48 -12.71
N ILE A 117 13.65 3.98 -11.78
CA ILE A 117 14.56 4.81 -10.97
C ILE A 117 15.97 4.28 -11.14
N GLU A 118 16.94 5.17 -11.38
CA GLU A 118 18.34 4.78 -11.52
C GLU A 118 18.97 4.45 -10.14
N GLY A 119 19.71 3.34 -10.09
CA GLY A 119 20.37 2.84 -8.89
C GLY A 119 19.41 2.23 -7.87
N ASP A 120 19.97 1.83 -6.73
CA ASP A 120 19.20 1.26 -5.63
C ASP A 120 18.45 2.34 -4.84
N VAL A 121 17.23 2.02 -4.45
CA VAL A 121 16.37 2.86 -3.61
C VAL A 121 16.37 2.33 -2.18
N PRO A 122 16.58 3.18 -1.15
CA PRO A 122 16.41 2.77 0.24
C PRO A 122 14.93 2.51 0.55
N MET A 123 14.68 1.49 1.36
CA MET A 123 13.34 1.03 1.69
C MET A 123 13.27 0.69 3.17
N THR A 124 12.48 1.43 3.93
CA THR A 124 12.22 1.20 5.36
C THR A 124 10.94 0.41 5.54
N PHE A 125 11.02 -0.78 6.12
CA PHE A 125 9.90 -1.66 6.38
C PHE A 125 9.54 -1.68 7.86
N ILE A 126 8.23 -1.56 8.19
CA ILE A 126 7.70 -1.65 9.56
C ILE A 126 6.50 -2.57 9.53
N ARG A 127 6.63 -3.80 10.07
CA ARG A 127 5.56 -4.82 10.06
C ARG A 127 4.87 -4.92 8.70
N ALA A 128 5.67 -4.86 7.65
CA ALA A 128 5.19 -4.63 6.29
C ALA A 128 4.38 -5.80 5.73
N PRO A 129 3.41 -5.54 4.85
CA PRO A 129 2.86 -6.52 3.95
C PRO A 129 3.88 -6.87 2.85
N TYR A 130 3.53 -7.84 2.00
CA TYR A 130 4.14 -7.98 0.68
C TYR A 130 3.06 -8.32 -0.36
N ILE A 131 3.40 -8.13 -1.63
CA ILE A 131 2.52 -8.47 -2.74
C ILE A 131 2.74 -9.96 -3.07
N ALA A 132 1.74 -10.79 -2.77
CA ALA A 132 1.81 -12.23 -2.99
C ALA A 132 1.59 -12.60 -4.46
N GLU A 133 0.68 -11.89 -5.14
CA GLU A 133 0.36 -12.08 -6.54
C GLU A 133 0.12 -10.72 -7.23
N VAL A 134 0.54 -10.65 -8.50
CA VAL A 134 0.27 -9.51 -9.38
C VAL A 134 -0.66 -9.99 -10.48
N HIS A 135 -1.80 -9.35 -10.60
CA HIS A 135 -2.82 -9.70 -11.59
C HIS A 135 -2.63 -8.88 -12.88
N GLU A 136 -3.40 -9.22 -13.92
CA GLU A 136 -3.39 -8.51 -15.19
C GLU A 136 -3.65 -7.01 -15.02
N GLY A 137 -2.85 -6.18 -15.68
CA GLY A 137 -2.93 -4.71 -15.59
C GLY A 137 -2.00 -4.10 -14.55
N ALA A 138 -1.34 -4.89 -13.69
CA ALA A 138 -0.32 -4.41 -12.76
C ALA A 138 1.08 -4.89 -13.15
N THR A 139 2.11 -4.11 -12.79
CA THR A 139 3.52 -4.38 -13.08
C THR A 139 4.34 -4.26 -11.80
N PRO A 140 5.14 -5.29 -11.42
CA PRO A 140 6.09 -5.20 -10.32
C PRO A 140 7.16 -4.13 -10.60
N LEU A 141 7.51 -3.34 -9.58
CA LEU A 141 8.53 -2.31 -9.68
C LEU A 141 9.77 -2.61 -8.83
N ALA A 142 9.61 -3.31 -7.72
CA ALA A 142 10.74 -3.70 -6.85
C ALA A 142 10.49 -5.03 -6.16
N THR A 143 11.59 -5.74 -5.90
CA THR A 143 11.61 -7.02 -5.17
C THR A 143 12.73 -6.98 -4.14
N VAL A 144 12.43 -7.41 -2.91
CA VAL A 144 13.38 -7.57 -1.80
C VAL A 144 13.23 -8.98 -1.25
N ASP A 145 14.34 -9.71 -1.12
CA ASP A 145 14.38 -11.09 -0.62
C ASP A 145 13.36 -12.03 -1.32
N GLY A 146 13.23 -11.87 -2.64
CA GLY A 146 12.32 -12.67 -3.46
C GLY A 146 10.83 -12.29 -3.33
N ARG A 147 10.49 -11.26 -2.58
CA ARG A 147 9.11 -10.76 -2.38
C ARG A 147 8.89 -9.46 -3.13
N ILE A 148 7.80 -9.37 -3.85
CA ILE A 148 7.42 -8.12 -4.53
C ILE A 148 6.98 -7.11 -3.47
N VAL A 149 7.62 -5.93 -3.46
CA VAL A 149 7.40 -4.87 -2.47
C VAL A 149 6.91 -3.56 -3.05
N ALA A 150 6.86 -3.46 -4.38
CA ALA A 150 6.29 -2.31 -5.09
C ALA A 150 5.64 -2.74 -6.39
N VAL A 151 4.56 -2.08 -6.75
CA VAL A 151 3.76 -2.36 -7.96
C VAL A 151 3.11 -1.08 -8.47
N ARG A 152 2.86 -1.04 -9.79
CA ARG A 152 2.09 0.01 -10.44
C ARG A 152 1.00 -0.58 -11.32
N ALA A 153 -0.18 0.04 -11.32
CA ALA A 153 -1.26 -0.20 -12.28
C ALA A 153 -1.86 1.13 -12.71
N GLY A 154 -1.63 1.53 -13.96
CA GLY A 154 -2.05 2.85 -14.44
C GLY A 154 -1.47 3.98 -13.58
N ASN A 155 -2.36 4.76 -12.95
CA ASN A 155 -2.01 5.86 -12.04
C ASN A 155 -1.95 5.46 -10.56
N GLN A 156 -2.02 4.16 -10.25
CA GLN A 156 -1.91 3.66 -8.89
C GLN A 156 -0.51 3.11 -8.62
N LEU A 157 0.14 3.60 -7.57
CA LEU A 157 1.43 3.15 -7.07
C LEU A 157 1.25 2.55 -5.68
N GLY A 158 1.56 1.26 -5.52
CA GLY A 158 1.52 0.58 -4.24
C GLY A 158 2.92 0.18 -3.78
N VAL A 159 3.33 0.57 -2.56
CA VAL A 159 4.60 0.18 -1.97
C VAL A 159 4.40 -0.41 -0.56
N ALA A 160 5.10 -1.49 -0.25
CA ALA A 160 5.00 -2.19 1.03
C ALA A 160 5.80 -1.51 2.15
N PHE A 161 6.69 -0.61 1.82
CA PHE A 161 7.61 0.11 2.71
C PHE A 161 7.14 1.55 2.93
N HIS A 162 7.91 2.29 3.71
CA HIS A 162 7.66 3.66 4.12
C HIS A 162 8.67 4.61 3.48
N PRO A 163 8.45 5.10 2.25
CA PRO A 163 9.39 6.02 1.60
C PRO A 163 9.51 7.36 2.33
N GLU A 164 8.51 7.72 3.14
CA GLU A 164 8.51 8.94 3.96
C GLU A 164 9.50 8.91 5.14
N LEU A 165 10.10 7.75 5.43
CA LEU A 165 11.10 7.59 6.50
C LEU A 165 12.54 7.61 5.99
N ASP A 166 12.74 7.74 4.70
CA ASP A 166 14.04 7.83 4.06
C ASP A 166 14.24 9.24 3.48
N ASP A 167 15.51 9.71 3.43
CA ASP A 167 15.85 11.01 2.83
C ASP A 167 15.81 11.01 1.29
N ASP A 168 15.46 9.88 0.68
CA ASP A 168 15.41 9.68 -0.76
C ASP A 168 14.03 10.03 -1.31
N LEU A 169 13.94 11.07 -2.12
CA LEU A 169 12.67 11.58 -2.64
C LEU A 169 12.23 10.92 -3.96
N ARG A 170 13.05 10.06 -4.58
CA ARG A 170 12.79 9.54 -5.93
C ARG A 170 11.46 8.77 -6.07
N ILE A 171 10.99 8.09 -5.02
CA ILE A 171 9.65 7.46 -5.02
C ILE A 171 8.54 8.53 -5.05
N HIS A 172 8.70 9.60 -4.28
CA HIS A 172 7.74 10.71 -4.28
C HIS A 172 7.75 11.48 -5.61
N GLU A 173 8.93 11.69 -6.20
CA GLU A 173 9.09 12.31 -7.51
C GLU A 173 8.44 11.45 -8.61
N LEU A 174 8.63 10.11 -8.56
CA LEU A 174 7.95 9.18 -9.45
C LEU A 174 6.43 9.31 -9.32
N PHE A 175 5.91 9.35 -8.08
CA PHE A 175 4.47 9.53 -7.86
C PHE A 175 3.97 10.87 -8.39
N VAL A 176 4.66 11.96 -8.08
CA VAL A 176 4.30 13.30 -8.56
C VAL A 176 4.31 13.37 -10.09
N SER A 177 5.18 12.63 -10.77
CA SER A 177 5.21 12.56 -12.24
C SER A 177 3.96 11.91 -12.87
N LEU A 178 3.10 11.26 -12.06
CA LEU A 178 1.81 10.73 -12.51
C LEU A 178 0.70 11.79 -12.52
N ILE A 179 0.94 12.92 -11.88
CA ILE A 179 0.03 14.06 -11.90
C ILE A 179 0.27 14.78 -13.21
N GLY A 180 -0.66 14.68 -14.14
CA GLY A 180 -0.55 15.21 -15.52
C GLY A 180 -0.49 16.74 -15.60
#